data_120fbcc768d44e07f4871bd0880dcf26
#
_entry.id   120fbcc768d44e07f4871bd0880dcf26
#
_cell.length_a   1.000
_cell.length_b   1.000
_cell.length_c   1.000
_cell.angle_alpha   90.00
_cell.angle_beta   90.00
_cell.angle_gamma   90.00
#
_symmetry.space_group_name_H-M   'P 1'
#
loop_
_entity.id
_entity.type
_entity.pdbx_description
1 polymer ?
#
loop_
_entity_poly.entity_id
_entity_poly.type
_entity_poly.pdbx_seq_one_letter_code
_entity_poly.pdbx_strand_id
1 'polypeptide(L)'
;IDKEVELGQVTTSHINQSHHSDAVAVDLRLVNCDLENSSNGSGGKISKVAVTFDSSAKTTGADPILNNTSTGEATGVGVRLMNKDQSNIVLGTATPDIDLAPTSSEQTLNFFAWMEQIDQATPVTPGAVTANATYVLDYK
;
A
#
# COMPACT_ATOMS: atom_id res chain seq x y z
N ILE A 1 4.94 -10.04 6.32
CA ILE A 1 6.02 -9.04 6.37
C ILE A 1 5.41 -7.65 6.45
N ASP A 2 5.95 -6.83 7.30
CA ASP A 2 5.48 -5.46 7.51
C ASP A 2 6.43 -4.47 6.83
N LYS A 3 5.85 -3.38 6.31
CA LYS A 3 6.61 -2.26 5.79
C LYS A 3 6.10 -0.97 6.39
N GLU A 4 7.01 -0.16 6.93
CA GLU A 4 6.70 1.16 7.43
C GLU A 4 7.03 2.21 6.38
N VAL A 5 6.11 3.14 6.14
CA VAL A 5 6.28 4.24 5.19
C VAL A 5 5.94 5.55 5.89
N GLU A 6 6.83 6.52 5.80
CA GLU A 6 6.60 7.86 6.29
C GLU A 6 6.02 8.72 5.18
N LEU A 7 4.84 9.31 5.44
CA LEU A 7 4.18 10.21 4.51
C LEU A 7 4.50 11.69 4.78
N GLY A 8 5.33 11.95 5.81
CA GLY A 8 5.69 13.30 6.21
C GLY A 8 4.56 14.01 6.93
N GLN A 9 4.64 15.34 6.97
CA GLN A 9 3.63 16.18 7.57
C GLN A 9 2.95 17.01 6.49
N VAL A 10 1.62 17.03 6.52
CA VAL A 10 0.80 17.79 5.57
C VAL A 10 -0.16 18.67 6.37
N THR A 11 -0.42 19.88 5.87
CA THR A 11 -1.37 20.76 6.55
C THR A 11 -2.77 20.18 6.49
N THR A 12 -3.52 20.32 7.57
CA THR A 12 -4.91 19.85 7.64
C THR A 12 -5.80 20.55 6.62
N SER A 13 -5.51 21.83 6.31
CA SER A 13 -6.28 22.55 5.29
C SER A 13 -6.12 21.93 3.91
N HIS A 14 -4.93 21.46 3.55
CA HIS A 14 -4.73 20.76 2.28
C HIS A 14 -5.56 19.49 2.19
N ILE A 15 -5.52 18.67 3.24
CA ILE A 15 -6.29 17.42 3.27
C ILE A 15 -7.79 17.70 3.29
N ASN A 16 -8.24 18.69 4.04
CA ASN A 16 -9.67 19.03 4.12
C ASN A 16 -10.21 19.58 2.80
N GLN A 17 -9.39 20.23 1.99
CA GLN A 17 -9.79 20.74 0.67
C GLN A 17 -9.73 19.67 -0.42
N SER A 18 -8.65 18.89 -0.46
CA SER A 18 -8.39 17.91 -1.51
C SER A 18 -8.83 16.49 -1.14
N HIS A 19 -9.15 16.27 0.13
CA HIS A 19 -9.52 14.98 0.74
C HIS A 19 -8.37 13.99 0.85
N HIS A 20 -7.17 14.36 0.42
CA HIS A 20 -5.95 13.55 0.55
C HIS A 20 -4.70 14.41 0.46
N SER A 21 -3.58 13.86 0.91
CA SER A 21 -2.25 14.42 0.70
C SER A 21 -1.69 14.04 -0.67
N ASP A 22 -0.50 14.54 -0.99
CA ASP A 22 0.21 14.10 -2.19
C ASP A 22 0.64 12.64 -2.06
N ALA A 23 0.67 11.92 -3.18
CA ALA A 23 1.09 10.53 -3.21
C ALA A 23 2.59 10.40 -2.98
N VAL A 24 2.97 9.42 -2.17
CA VAL A 24 4.36 9.08 -1.87
C VAL A 24 4.63 7.67 -2.35
N ALA A 25 5.79 7.46 -2.98
CA ALA A 25 6.17 6.14 -3.48
C ALA A 25 6.38 5.17 -2.33
N VAL A 26 5.84 3.96 -2.49
CA VAL A 26 6.02 2.84 -1.57
C VAL A 26 6.56 1.68 -2.39
N ASP A 27 7.84 1.37 -2.22
CA ASP A 27 8.48 0.33 -3.01
C ASP A 27 8.74 -0.90 -2.14
N LEU A 28 8.37 -2.07 -2.66
CA LEU A 28 8.75 -3.36 -2.08
C LEU A 28 9.90 -3.92 -2.91
N ARG A 29 11.03 -4.13 -2.26
CA ARG A 29 12.21 -4.66 -2.91
C ARG A 29 12.39 -6.13 -2.55
N LEU A 30 12.37 -6.97 -3.57
CA LEU A 30 12.60 -8.40 -3.44
C LEU A 30 14.03 -8.71 -3.86
N VAL A 31 14.76 -9.42 -3.01
CA VAL A 31 16.18 -9.73 -3.24
C VAL A 31 16.40 -11.23 -3.27
N ASN A 32 17.53 -11.64 -3.82
CA ASN A 32 17.92 -13.06 -3.92
C ASN A 32 16.89 -13.89 -4.69
N CYS A 33 16.27 -13.28 -5.71
CA CYS A 33 15.32 -13.96 -6.59
C CYS A 33 16.07 -14.86 -7.57
N ASP A 34 15.55 -16.06 -7.81
CA ASP A 34 16.08 -16.98 -8.82
C ASP A 34 14.92 -17.48 -9.68
N LEU A 35 14.46 -16.60 -10.58
CA LEU A 35 13.31 -16.88 -11.43
C LEU A 35 13.63 -17.84 -12.56
N GLU A 36 14.90 -17.89 -13.01
CA GLU A 36 15.30 -18.79 -14.08
C GLU A 36 15.17 -20.27 -13.70
N ASN A 37 15.35 -20.58 -12.42
CA ASN A 37 15.23 -21.93 -11.87
C ASN A 37 13.93 -22.13 -11.10
N SER A 38 12.97 -21.22 -11.27
CA SER A 38 11.67 -21.30 -10.58
C SER A 38 10.66 -22.13 -11.36
N SER A 39 9.57 -22.52 -10.69
CA SER A 39 8.43 -23.15 -11.30
C SER A 39 7.14 -22.52 -10.76
N ASN A 40 6.21 -22.22 -11.65
CA ASN A 40 4.90 -21.71 -11.28
C ASN A 40 3.86 -22.81 -11.01
N GLY A 41 4.28 -24.09 -11.04
CA GLY A 41 3.38 -25.21 -10.85
C GLY A 41 2.58 -25.63 -12.08
N SER A 42 2.73 -24.92 -13.21
CA SER A 42 2.01 -25.17 -14.45
C SER A 42 2.93 -25.43 -15.64
N GLY A 43 4.18 -25.83 -15.37
CA GLY A 43 5.17 -26.14 -16.39
C GLY A 43 5.99 -24.95 -16.89
N GLY A 44 5.80 -23.75 -16.32
CA GLY A 44 6.55 -22.54 -16.67
C GLY A 44 7.36 -21.99 -15.51
N LYS A 45 8.12 -20.96 -15.81
CA LYS A 45 8.87 -20.21 -14.80
C LYS A 45 7.98 -19.12 -14.18
N ILE A 46 8.27 -18.75 -12.94
CA ILE A 46 7.62 -17.59 -12.32
C ILE A 46 8.01 -16.32 -13.06
N SER A 47 7.03 -15.57 -13.51
CA SER A 47 7.23 -14.33 -14.27
C SER A 47 6.42 -13.16 -13.74
N LYS A 48 5.51 -13.40 -12.80
CA LYS A 48 4.60 -12.39 -12.26
C LYS A 48 4.42 -12.58 -10.76
N VAL A 49 3.95 -11.53 -10.11
CA VAL A 49 3.55 -11.57 -8.70
C VAL A 49 2.32 -10.70 -8.50
N ALA A 50 1.41 -11.17 -7.69
CA ALA A 50 0.31 -10.35 -7.14
C ALA A 50 0.57 -10.15 -5.66
N VAL A 51 0.14 -9.01 -5.13
CA VAL A 51 0.35 -8.66 -3.72
C VAL A 51 -1.00 -8.42 -3.08
N THR A 52 -1.21 -9.01 -1.91
CA THR A 52 -2.40 -8.74 -1.09
C THR A 52 -1.95 -8.00 0.15
N PHE A 53 -2.40 -6.77 0.29
CA PHE A 53 -2.20 -5.98 1.50
C PHE A 53 -3.41 -6.12 2.39
N ASP A 54 -3.19 -6.23 3.69
CA ASP A 54 -4.28 -6.24 4.67
C ASP A 54 -3.78 -5.70 6.02
N SER A 55 -4.72 -5.42 6.89
CA SER A 55 -4.43 -4.97 8.26
C SER A 55 -5.65 -5.22 9.14
N SER A 56 -5.40 -5.49 10.42
CA SER A 56 -6.47 -5.49 11.42
C SER A 56 -6.90 -4.06 11.79
N ALA A 57 -6.03 -3.08 11.56
CA ALA A 57 -6.27 -1.65 11.80
C ALA A 57 -6.68 -0.96 10.50
N LYS A 58 -7.93 -1.14 10.08
CA LYS A 58 -8.47 -0.59 8.83
C LYS A 58 -9.89 -0.09 9.05
N THR A 59 -10.35 0.81 8.17
CA THR A 59 -11.73 1.26 8.18
C THR A 59 -12.67 0.14 7.74
N THR A 60 -13.97 0.29 8.02
CA THR A 60 -14.99 -0.66 7.59
C THR A 60 -15.59 -0.22 6.25
N GLY A 61 -16.16 -1.16 5.51
CA GLY A 61 -16.84 -0.89 4.25
C GLY A 61 -16.24 -1.69 3.09
N ALA A 62 -16.71 -1.38 1.87
CA ALA A 62 -16.31 -2.10 0.66
C ALA A 62 -14.91 -1.73 0.16
N ASP A 63 -14.39 -0.56 0.54
CA ASP A 63 -13.08 -0.06 0.13
C ASP A 63 -12.34 0.50 1.35
N PRO A 64 -11.89 -0.38 2.27
CA PRO A 64 -11.25 0.06 3.50
C PRO A 64 -9.86 0.65 3.24
N ILE A 65 -9.48 1.61 4.10
CA ILE A 65 -8.12 2.16 4.15
C ILE A 65 -7.53 1.91 5.54
N LEU A 66 -6.21 2.05 5.64
CA LEU A 66 -5.51 1.83 6.90
C LEU A 66 -5.86 2.92 7.91
N ASN A 67 -6.17 2.53 9.14
CA ASN A 67 -6.41 3.48 10.22
C ASN A 67 -5.10 4.11 10.68
N ASN A 68 -5.19 5.35 11.17
CA ASN A 68 -4.10 5.97 11.90
C ASN A 68 -3.97 5.29 13.26
N THR A 69 -2.81 4.66 13.50
CA THR A 69 -2.53 3.94 14.75
C THR A 69 -1.74 4.76 15.75
N SER A 70 -1.39 6.01 15.44
CA SER A 70 -0.74 6.92 16.39
C SER A 70 -1.69 7.30 17.50
N THR A 71 -1.22 7.23 18.72
CA THR A 71 -2.03 7.50 19.92
C THR A 71 -2.10 9.02 20.18
N GLY A 72 -3.32 9.53 20.35
CA GLY A 72 -3.56 10.93 20.70
C GLY A 72 -3.23 11.92 19.60
N GLU A 73 -3.15 11.46 18.36
CA GLU A 73 -2.68 12.25 17.24
C GLU A 73 -3.82 12.60 16.27
N ALA A 74 -3.51 12.78 14.98
CA ALA A 74 -4.49 13.20 13.98
C ALA A 74 -5.73 12.28 13.95
N THR A 75 -6.90 12.88 13.84
CA THR A 75 -8.17 12.16 13.71
C THR A 75 -8.83 12.46 12.37
N GLY A 76 -9.71 11.58 11.92
CA GLY A 76 -10.44 11.73 10.67
C GLY A 76 -9.60 11.42 9.43
N VAL A 77 -8.41 10.84 9.61
CA VAL A 77 -7.46 10.55 8.53
C VAL A 77 -6.99 9.10 8.63
N GLY A 78 -6.81 8.48 7.47
CA GLY A 78 -6.17 7.17 7.35
C GLY A 78 -5.15 7.19 6.21
N VAL A 79 -4.67 6.01 5.85
CA VAL A 79 -3.69 5.87 4.77
C VAL A 79 -4.27 4.98 3.68
N ARG A 80 -4.29 5.50 2.46
CA ARG A 80 -4.71 4.78 1.26
C ARG A 80 -3.47 4.23 0.55
N LEU A 81 -3.49 2.93 0.25
CA LEU A 81 -2.50 2.31 -0.63
C LEU A 81 -3.03 2.28 -2.06
N MET A 82 -2.14 2.48 -3.01
CA MET A 82 -2.47 2.54 -4.43
C MET A 82 -1.47 1.75 -5.25
N ASN A 83 -1.94 1.23 -6.40
CA ASN A 83 -1.09 0.60 -7.40
C ASN A 83 -0.16 1.62 -8.07
N LYS A 84 0.75 1.14 -8.91
CA LYS A 84 1.69 2.00 -9.64
C LYS A 84 0.99 3.06 -10.49
N ASP A 85 -0.18 2.75 -11.03
CA ASP A 85 -0.99 3.68 -11.82
C ASP A 85 -1.88 4.59 -10.95
N GLN A 86 -1.70 4.51 -9.63
CA GLN A 86 -2.47 5.24 -8.62
C GLN A 86 -3.95 4.84 -8.54
N SER A 87 -4.31 3.69 -9.09
CA SER A 87 -5.61 3.09 -8.79
C SER A 87 -5.62 2.52 -7.37
N ASN A 88 -6.78 2.53 -6.73
CA ASN A 88 -6.89 2.09 -5.34
C ASN A 88 -6.59 0.60 -5.18
N ILE A 89 -5.84 0.28 -4.12
CA ILE A 89 -5.67 -1.09 -3.65
C ILE A 89 -6.77 -1.36 -2.63
N VAL A 90 -7.53 -2.43 -2.85
CA VAL A 90 -8.54 -2.88 -1.88
C VAL A 90 -7.85 -3.83 -0.90
N LEU A 91 -7.86 -3.49 0.39
CA LEU A 91 -7.25 -4.33 1.42
C LEU A 91 -7.95 -5.70 1.48
N GLY A 92 -7.16 -6.76 1.57
CA GLY A 92 -7.68 -8.13 1.55
C GLY A 92 -7.89 -8.72 0.16
N THR A 93 -7.64 -7.93 -0.89
CA THR A 93 -7.80 -8.36 -2.29
C THR A 93 -6.46 -8.24 -3.01
N ALA A 94 -6.10 -9.26 -3.79
CA ALA A 94 -4.85 -9.23 -4.55
C ALA A 94 -4.84 -8.11 -5.58
N THR A 95 -3.67 -7.47 -5.75
CA THR A 95 -3.45 -6.50 -6.83
C THR A 95 -3.46 -7.21 -8.18
N PRO A 96 -3.59 -6.47 -9.30
CA PRO A 96 -3.30 -7.03 -10.60
C PRO A 96 -1.89 -7.61 -10.66
N ASP A 97 -1.67 -8.59 -11.52
CA ASP A 97 -0.36 -9.21 -11.69
C ASP A 97 0.68 -8.19 -12.12
N ILE A 98 1.85 -8.26 -11.48
CA ILE A 98 2.99 -7.38 -11.77
C ILE A 98 4.08 -8.21 -12.43
N ASP A 99 4.57 -7.73 -13.57
CA ASP A 99 5.62 -8.43 -14.30
C ASP A 99 6.95 -8.34 -13.54
N LEU A 100 7.67 -9.45 -13.51
CA LEU A 100 8.98 -9.55 -12.91
C LEU A 100 10.05 -9.63 -14.00
N ALA A 101 11.25 -9.09 -13.69
CA ALA A 101 12.41 -9.19 -14.59
C ALA A 101 13.00 -10.60 -14.47
N PRO A 102 12.93 -11.43 -15.54
CA PRO A 102 13.21 -12.87 -15.40
C PRO A 102 14.65 -13.20 -15.12
N THR A 103 15.59 -12.30 -15.46
CA THR A 103 17.02 -12.55 -15.29
C THR A 103 17.64 -11.78 -14.12
N SER A 104 16.84 -10.99 -13.39
CA SER A 104 17.35 -10.20 -12.28
C SER A 104 17.15 -10.92 -10.95
N SER A 105 18.15 -10.85 -10.08
CA SER A 105 18.04 -11.34 -8.72
C SER A 105 17.32 -10.35 -7.79
N GLU A 106 17.06 -9.14 -8.26
CA GLU A 106 16.32 -8.12 -7.53
C GLU A 106 15.08 -7.71 -8.30
N GLN A 107 13.98 -7.53 -7.57
CA GLN A 107 12.72 -7.05 -8.12
C GLN A 107 12.25 -5.89 -7.26
N THR A 108 11.76 -4.83 -7.87
CA THR A 108 11.15 -3.70 -7.16
C THR A 108 9.69 -3.61 -7.57
N LEU A 109 8.80 -3.71 -6.60
CA LEU A 109 7.36 -3.54 -6.81
C LEU A 109 6.99 -2.13 -6.40
N ASN A 110 6.42 -1.36 -7.32
CA ASN A 110 6.13 0.06 -7.12
C ASN A 110 4.67 0.27 -6.75
N PHE A 111 4.44 0.96 -5.65
CA PHE A 111 3.12 1.36 -5.17
C PHE A 111 3.17 2.81 -4.73
N PHE A 112 2.01 3.35 -4.39
CA PHE A 112 1.90 4.68 -3.81
C PHE A 112 1.01 4.65 -2.58
N ALA A 113 1.16 5.66 -1.75
CA ALA A 113 0.29 5.88 -0.59
C ALA A 113 0.07 7.37 -0.37
N TRP A 114 -1.08 7.71 0.18
CA TRP A 114 -1.33 9.06 0.68
C TRP A 114 -2.17 9.02 1.95
N MET A 115 -2.16 10.13 2.68
CA MET A 115 -3.10 10.34 3.77
C MET A 115 -4.44 10.73 3.16
N GLU A 116 -5.51 10.06 3.58
CA GLU A 116 -6.85 10.28 3.04
C GLU A 116 -7.82 10.61 4.16
N GLN A 117 -8.67 11.60 3.92
CA GLN A 117 -9.76 11.92 4.82
C GLN A 117 -10.78 10.77 4.80
N ILE A 118 -11.06 10.21 5.98
CA ILE A 118 -11.92 9.01 6.08
C ILE A 118 -13.37 9.37 5.73
N ASP A 119 -13.84 10.50 6.25
CA ASP A 119 -15.20 11.00 6.02
C ASP A 119 -15.09 12.47 5.61
N GLN A 120 -15.51 12.79 4.40
CA GLN A 120 -15.42 14.15 3.87
C GLN A 120 -16.25 15.15 4.68
N ALA A 121 -17.22 14.68 5.46
CA ALA A 121 -18.02 15.51 6.36
C ALA A 121 -17.32 15.75 7.71
N THR A 122 -16.23 15.05 8.00
CA THR A 122 -15.50 15.16 9.26
C THR A 122 -14.12 15.74 9.00
N PRO A 123 -13.82 16.97 9.46
CA PRO A 123 -12.51 17.57 9.26
C PRO A 123 -11.39 16.75 9.91
N VAL A 124 -10.23 16.73 9.24
CA VAL A 124 -9.01 16.14 9.78
C VAL A 124 -8.41 17.07 10.83
N THR A 125 -8.00 16.54 11.96
CA THR A 125 -7.27 17.29 12.97
C THR A 125 -5.76 17.09 12.81
N PRO A 126 -4.93 18.06 13.28
CA PRO A 126 -3.47 17.95 13.16
C PRO A 126 -2.90 16.88 14.07
N GLY A 127 -1.74 16.36 13.70
CA GLY A 127 -1.00 15.37 14.48
C GLY A 127 -0.30 14.37 13.59
N ALA A 128 0.39 13.41 14.21
CA ALA A 128 1.10 12.37 13.51
C ALA A 128 0.13 11.33 12.92
N VAL A 129 0.53 10.73 11.80
CA VAL A 129 -0.18 9.66 11.14
C VAL A 129 0.75 8.49 10.96
N THR A 130 0.39 7.34 11.53
CA THR A 130 1.11 6.08 11.39
C THR A 130 0.10 5.00 11.00
N ALA A 131 0.47 4.16 10.04
CA ALA A 131 -0.37 3.04 9.65
C ALA A 131 0.51 1.81 9.42
N ASN A 132 -0.05 0.64 9.66
CA ASN A 132 0.62 -0.64 9.49
C ASN A 132 -0.19 -1.54 8.58
N ALA A 133 0.49 -2.22 7.66
CA ALA A 133 -0.11 -3.23 6.82
C ALA A 133 0.83 -4.42 6.70
N THR A 134 0.24 -5.60 6.62
CA THR A 134 0.96 -6.81 6.22
C THR A 134 0.72 -7.07 4.74
N TYR A 135 1.62 -7.79 4.10
CA TYR A 135 1.43 -8.16 2.71
C TYR A 135 1.84 -9.61 2.46
N VAL A 136 1.17 -10.23 1.51
CA VAL A 136 1.44 -11.59 1.06
C VAL A 136 1.73 -11.53 -0.44
N LEU A 137 2.80 -12.22 -0.84
CA LEU A 137 3.22 -12.30 -2.24
C LEU A 137 2.73 -13.63 -2.82
N ASP A 138 2.07 -13.53 -3.98
CA ASP A 138 1.61 -14.69 -4.74
C ASP A 138 2.32 -14.71 -6.09
N TYR A 139 3.33 -15.55 -6.20
CA TYR A 139 4.14 -15.71 -7.41
C TYR A 139 3.45 -16.59 -8.42
N LYS A 140 3.49 -16.19 -9.69
CA LYS A 140 2.82 -16.91 -10.79
C LYS A 140 3.73 -17.18 -11.97
#